data_f0c6fee40fe0309ee209a77cada821e2
#
_entry.id   f0c6fee40fe0309ee209a77cada821e2
#
_cell.length_a   1.000
_cell.length_b   1.000
_cell.length_c   1.000
_cell.angle_alpha   90.00
_cell.angle_beta   90.00
_cell.angle_gamma   90.00
#
_symmetry.space_group_name_H-M   'P 1'
#
loop_
_entity.id
_entity.type
_entity.pdbx_description
1 polymer ?
#
loop_
_entity_poly.entity_id
_entity_poly.type
_entity_poly.pdbx_seq_one_letter_code
_entity_poly.pdbx_strand_id
1 'polypeptide(L)'
;MTDSANPTIDIPADLKPADGRFGCGPSKVRPEQLAALAGSGSTYMGTSHRQKPVKSLVGRVREGLAQLFSLPEGYEVLLSNGGTTAFWDAAAFGLVRQRSQHLTFGEFSSKFAKVTTGAPWLGNPTVITGPPGTHPEASAEEDVDVYALTHNETSTGVAMPIRRPAGTTAREGLVLVDATSGAGGLPVDVTETDVYYFAPQKCFAADGGLWVALASPAALERIDEIAMSDRYVPEFFNLKTVVDNSAKDQTYNTPAVATLLLLAEQIEWMNGQGGLAWTTSRTADSSQRLYTWAEKTSYTTPFVVDPAQRSQVVGTIDFNDDVDAAAVAKALRANGIVDTEPYRKLGRNQLRIGMFPAIDPDDVEALTACVDYVVERL
;
A
#
# COMPACT_ATOMS: atom_id res chain seq x y z
N MET A 1 12.94 -43.97 -7.85
CA MET A 1 13.65 -42.85 -7.20
C MET A 1 12.83 -42.51 -5.97
N THR A 2 13.32 -42.91 -4.81
CA THR A 2 12.67 -42.63 -3.52
C THR A 2 12.82 -41.15 -3.25
N ASP A 3 11.69 -40.47 -3.24
CA ASP A 3 11.56 -39.09 -2.74
C ASP A 3 11.97 -39.14 -1.25
N SER A 4 13.21 -38.78 -0.96
CA SER A 4 13.66 -38.63 0.42
C SER A 4 12.98 -37.36 0.93
N ALA A 5 11.84 -37.54 1.60
CA ALA A 5 11.19 -36.46 2.33
C ALA A 5 12.23 -35.87 3.29
N ASN A 6 12.71 -34.67 3.02
CA ASN A 6 13.48 -33.91 3.99
C ASN A 6 12.69 -33.93 5.31
N PRO A 7 13.33 -34.22 6.46
CA PRO A 7 12.66 -34.21 7.73
C PRO A 7 11.92 -32.88 7.91
N THR A 8 10.65 -32.93 8.24
CA THR A 8 9.85 -31.75 8.51
C THR A 8 10.42 -31.08 9.75
N ILE A 9 11.03 -29.89 9.60
CA ILE A 9 11.49 -29.11 10.75
C ILE A 9 10.27 -28.64 11.51
N ASP A 10 10.11 -29.07 12.76
CA ASP A 10 9.02 -28.64 13.64
C ASP A 10 9.54 -27.56 14.59
N ILE A 11 8.99 -26.36 14.45
CA ILE A 11 9.37 -25.21 15.28
C ILE A 11 8.61 -25.30 16.61
N PRO A 12 9.30 -25.17 17.77
CA PRO A 12 8.64 -25.14 19.08
C PRO A 12 7.55 -24.08 19.17
N ALA A 13 6.44 -24.40 19.83
CA ALA A 13 5.28 -23.51 19.88
C ALA A 13 5.56 -22.18 20.60
N ASP A 14 6.47 -22.20 21.57
CA ASP A 14 6.90 -21.03 22.33
C ASP A 14 7.81 -20.05 21.56
N LEU A 15 8.37 -20.50 20.43
CA LEU A 15 9.11 -19.63 19.51
C LEU A 15 8.22 -19.02 18.43
N LYS A 16 7.04 -19.60 18.17
CA LYS A 16 6.18 -19.15 17.07
C LYS A 16 5.52 -17.80 17.36
N PRO A 17 5.35 -16.95 16.34
CA PRO A 17 4.52 -15.75 16.47
C PRO A 17 3.09 -16.13 16.87
N ALA A 18 2.41 -15.25 17.58
CA ALA A 18 1.00 -15.44 17.93
C ALA A 18 0.13 -15.48 16.67
N ASP A 19 0.54 -14.78 15.62
CA ASP A 19 -0.08 -14.82 14.30
C ASP A 19 0.99 -14.90 13.19
N GLY A 20 1.02 -15.99 12.47
CA GLY A 20 2.04 -16.30 11.45
C GLY A 20 1.83 -15.65 10.09
N ARG A 21 0.95 -14.68 9.91
CA ARG A 21 0.64 -14.06 8.61
C ARG A 21 1.46 -12.80 8.34
N PHE A 22 2.50 -12.91 7.49
CA PHE A 22 3.42 -11.83 7.14
C PHE A 22 3.32 -11.36 5.68
N GLY A 23 2.17 -11.60 5.03
CA GLY A 23 1.96 -11.27 3.63
C GLY A 23 2.10 -9.77 3.32
N CYS A 24 2.84 -9.47 2.25
CA CYS A 24 3.01 -8.10 1.75
C CYS A 24 1.86 -7.60 0.89
N GLY A 25 0.72 -8.31 0.91
CA GLY A 25 -0.54 -7.91 0.30
C GLY A 25 -1.18 -8.99 -0.59
N PRO A 26 -2.40 -9.38 -0.24
CA PRO A 26 -3.16 -8.92 0.94
C PRO A 26 -2.42 -9.17 2.25
N SER A 27 -2.72 -8.34 3.28
CA SER A 27 -2.12 -8.45 4.59
C SER A 27 -3.06 -9.13 5.59
N LYS A 28 -2.55 -9.41 6.79
CA LYS A 28 -3.33 -9.92 7.93
C LYS A 28 -4.56 -9.04 8.18
N VAL A 29 -5.74 -9.65 8.22
CA VAL A 29 -6.98 -9.05 8.74
C VAL A 29 -7.07 -9.39 10.22
N ARG A 30 -7.34 -8.40 11.08
CA ARG A 30 -7.44 -8.61 12.53
C ARG A 30 -8.69 -9.40 12.89
N PRO A 31 -8.64 -10.28 13.91
CA PRO A 31 -9.81 -11.05 14.37
C PRO A 31 -11.01 -10.17 14.73
N GLU A 32 -10.78 -8.98 15.30
CA GLU A 32 -11.85 -8.04 15.67
C GLU A 32 -12.61 -7.51 14.47
N GLN A 33 -11.93 -7.26 13.35
CA GLN A 33 -12.58 -6.87 12.08
C GLN A 33 -13.50 -7.98 11.57
N LEU A 34 -13.05 -9.24 11.64
CA LEU A 34 -13.86 -10.40 11.23
C LEU A 34 -15.05 -10.60 12.17
N ALA A 35 -14.86 -10.39 13.47
CA ALA A 35 -15.94 -10.44 14.46
C ALA A 35 -16.99 -9.34 14.21
N ALA A 36 -16.53 -8.10 13.90
CA ALA A 36 -17.42 -7.00 13.55
C ALA A 36 -18.22 -7.31 12.26
N LEU A 37 -17.56 -7.88 11.25
CA LEU A 37 -18.23 -8.30 10.01
C LEU A 37 -19.29 -9.38 10.29
N ALA A 38 -18.96 -10.41 11.05
CA ALA A 38 -19.91 -11.46 11.42
C ALA A 38 -21.06 -10.92 12.29
N GLY A 39 -20.76 -10.01 13.21
CA GLY A 39 -21.75 -9.37 14.10
C GLY A 39 -22.66 -8.38 13.40
N SER A 40 -22.27 -7.85 12.24
CA SER A 40 -23.08 -6.88 11.48
C SER A 40 -24.35 -7.48 10.90
N GLY A 41 -24.39 -8.80 10.74
CA GLY A 41 -25.52 -9.53 10.20
C GLY A 41 -26.03 -8.97 8.88
N SER A 42 -27.33 -8.77 8.74
CA SER A 42 -27.96 -8.19 7.55
C SER A 42 -27.98 -6.65 7.53
N THR A 43 -27.36 -5.97 8.51
CA THR A 43 -27.36 -4.50 8.56
C THR A 43 -26.74 -3.88 7.31
N TYR A 44 -25.61 -4.46 6.85
CA TYR A 44 -24.88 -3.98 5.69
C TYR A 44 -25.00 -4.91 4.49
N MET A 45 -24.82 -6.22 4.71
CA MET A 45 -24.83 -7.21 3.62
C MET A 45 -26.20 -7.32 2.96
N GLY A 46 -26.24 -7.24 1.63
CA GLY A 46 -27.48 -7.26 0.85
C GLY A 46 -28.30 -5.96 0.94
N THR A 47 -27.84 -4.95 1.67
CA THR A 47 -28.50 -3.65 1.76
C THR A 47 -28.05 -2.76 0.59
N SER A 48 -29.01 -2.03 -0.02
CA SER A 48 -28.69 -1.08 -1.10
C SER A 48 -27.68 -0.02 -0.60
N HIS A 49 -26.63 0.22 -1.39
CA HIS A 49 -25.62 1.24 -1.08
C HIS A 49 -26.18 2.68 -1.12
N ARG A 50 -27.41 2.89 -1.57
CA ARG A 50 -28.16 4.16 -1.51
C ARG A 50 -28.89 4.35 -0.17
N GLN A 51 -28.97 3.32 0.65
CA GLN A 51 -29.64 3.37 1.95
C GLN A 51 -28.70 3.85 3.07
N LYS A 52 -29.29 4.40 4.13
CA LYS A 52 -28.59 5.02 5.25
C LYS A 52 -27.48 4.13 5.87
N PRO A 53 -27.65 2.82 6.10
CA PRO A 53 -26.60 2.01 6.71
C PRO A 53 -25.29 2.04 5.90
N VAL A 54 -25.36 1.78 4.58
CA VAL A 54 -24.15 1.74 3.73
C VAL A 54 -23.58 3.15 3.52
N LYS A 55 -24.44 4.17 3.37
CA LYS A 55 -23.99 5.57 3.32
C LYS A 55 -23.27 5.98 4.60
N SER A 56 -23.81 5.66 5.76
CA SER A 56 -23.15 5.94 7.03
C SER A 56 -21.81 5.22 7.16
N LEU A 57 -21.67 4.02 6.58
CA LEU A 57 -20.41 3.29 6.55
C LEU A 57 -19.37 3.99 5.66
N VAL A 58 -19.79 4.51 4.50
CA VAL A 58 -18.91 5.34 3.64
C VAL A 58 -18.50 6.62 4.38
N GLY A 59 -19.44 7.28 5.06
CA GLY A 59 -19.15 8.47 5.89
C GLY A 59 -18.11 8.18 6.96
N ARG A 60 -18.25 7.07 7.72
CA ARG A 60 -17.27 6.63 8.74
C ARG A 60 -15.87 6.49 8.14
N VAL A 61 -15.75 5.89 6.95
CA VAL A 61 -14.45 5.75 6.26
C VAL A 61 -13.89 7.12 5.89
N ARG A 62 -14.69 7.99 5.30
CA ARG A 62 -14.26 9.32 4.87
C ARG A 62 -13.82 10.20 6.06
N GLU A 63 -14.65 10.31 7.08
CA GLU A 63 -14.37 11.06 8.30
C GLU A 63 -13.15 10.48 9.04
N GLY A 64 -13.10 9.16 9.18
CA GLY A 64 -12.00 8.48 9.87
C GLY A 64 -10.66 8.65 9.16
N LEU A 65 -10.61 8.65 7.82
CA LEU A 65 -9.40 8.92 7.05
C LEU A 65 -9.01 10.39 7.11
N ALA A 66 -9.98 11.32 7.08
CA ALA A 66 -9.71 12.74 7.24
C ALA A 66 -9.05 13.01 8.60
N GLN A 67 -9.52 12.35 9.66
CA GLN A 67 -8.92 12.41 10.99
C GLN A 67 -7.52 11.77 11.00
N LEU A 68 -7.37 10.55 10.47
CA LEU A 68 -6.11 9.79 10.49
C LEU A 68 -4.95 10.56 9.83
N PHE A 69 -5.23 11.20 8.70
CA PHE A 69 -4.24 11.96 7.94
C PHE A 69 -4.25 13.47 8.27
N SER A 70 -5.06 13.92 9.21
CA SER A 70 -5.21 15.34 9.56
C SER A 70 -5.41 16.20 8.32
N LEU A 71 -6.36 15.81 7.45
CA LEU A 71 -6.55 16.44 6.15
C LEU A 71 -6.82 17.95 6.29
N PRO A 72 -6.12 18.79 5.51
CA PRO A 72 -6.40 20.22 5.47
C PRO A 72 -7.81 20.53 4.94
N GLU A 73 -8.30 21.73 5.23
CA GLU A 73 -9.56 22.22 4.68
C GLU A 73 -9.57 22.17 3.15
N GLY A 74 -10.68 21.72 2.58
CA GLY A 74 -10.88 21.59 1.13
C GLY A 74 -10.37 20.29 0.52
N TYR A 75 -9.65 19.44 1.27
CA TYR A 75 -9.36 18.09 0.82
C TYR A 75 -10.60 17.20 0.90
N GLU A 76 -10.72 16.28 -0.05
CA GLU A 76 -11.81 15.31 -0.11
C GLU A 76 -11.29 13.87 -0.10
N VAL A 77 -12.01 12.99 0.60
CA VAL A 77 -11.77 11.54 0.54
C VAL A 77 -12.67 10.93 -0.52
N LEU A 78 -12.06 10.43 -1.58
CA LEU A 78 -12.72 9.78 -2.71
C LEU A 78 -12.54 8.27 -2.60
N LEU A 79 -13.55 7.50 -2.98
CA LEU A 79 -13.45 6.04 -3.02
C LEU A 79 -14.30 5.44 -4.14
N SER A 80 -13.80 4.35 -4.72
CA SER A 80 -14.52 3.57 -5.72
C SER A 80 -14.00 2.12 -5.78
N ASN A 81 -14.61 1.32 -6.65
CA ASN A 81 -14.26 -0.08 -6.86
C ASN A 81 -13.03 -0.25 -7.75
N GLY A 82 -12.34 -1.40 -7.64
CA GLY A 82 -11.34 -1.88 -8.60
C GLY A 82 -9.89 -1.87 -8.12
N GLY A 83 -9.61 -1.39 -6.92
CA GLY A 83 -8.24 -1.30 -6.38
C GLY A 83 -7.39 -0.26 -7.11
N THR A 84 -6.11 -0.14 -6.73
CA THR A 84 -5.17 0.87 -7.27
C THR A 84 -4.97 0.75 -8.79
N THR A 85 -5.08 -0.45 -9.35
CA THR A 85 -4.98 -0.64 -10.81
C THR A 85 -6.05 0.13 -11.57
N ALA A 86 -7.31 0.12 -11.08
CA ALA A 86 -8.38 0.92 -11.67
C ALA A 86 -8.15 2.43 -11.46
N PHE A 87 -7.52 2.81 -10.33
CA PHE A 87 -7.19 4.21 -10.08
C PHE A 87 -6.16 4.77 -11.07
N TRP A 88 -5.15 3.99 -11.49
CA TRP A 88 -4.18 4.45 -12.51
C TRP A 88 -4.87 4.81 -13.83
N ASP A 89 -5.82 3.99 -14.28
CA ASP A 89 -6.62 4.32 -15.47
C ASP A 89 -7.46 5.59 -15.23
N ALA A 90 -8.17 5.67 -14.10
CA ALA A 90 -8.96 6.85 -13.76
C ALA A 90 -8.10 8.13 -13.70
N ALA A 91 -6.89 8.05 -13.14
CA ALA A 91 -5.94 9.17 -13.07
C ALA A 91 -5.42 9.58 -14.46
N ALA A 92 -5.11 8.62 -15.33
CA ALA A 92 -4.71 8.92 -16.71
C ALA A 92 -5.83 9.62 -17.51
N PHE A 93 -7.10 9.24 -17.27
CA PHE A 93 -8.25 9.91 -17.90
C PHE A 93 -8.58 11.26 -17.28
N GLY A 94 -8.55 11.39 -15.93
CA GLY A 94 -9.16 12.50 -15.21
C GLY A 94 -8.21 13.44 -14.46
N LEU A 95 -6.89 13.18 -14.44
CA LEU A 95 -5.90 14.00 -13.72
C LEU A 95 -4.74 14.45 -14.61
N VAL A 96 -4.29 13.64 -15.57
CA VAL A 96 -3.22 14.03 -16.50
C VAL A 96 -3.82 14.81 -17.66
N ARG A 97 -3.41 16.08 -17.82
CA ARG A 97 -3.85 16.91 -18.96
C ARG A 97 -3.11 16.53 -20.23
N GLN A 98 -1.79 16.57 -20.18
CA GLN A 98 -0.93 16.40 -21.35
C GLN A 98 0.18 15.40 -21.11
N ARG A 99 0.98 15.54 -20.03
CA ARG A 99 2.20 14.78 -19.84
C ARG A 99 2.52 14.58 -18.37
N SER A 100 3.03 13.40 -18.04
CA SER A 100 3.43 13.04 -16.68
C SER A 100 4.92 12.72 -16.58
N GLN A 101 5.47 12.88 -15.37
CA GLN A 101 6.78 12.34 -14.99
C GLN A 101 6.56 11.23 -13.96
N HIS A 102 7.24 10.10 -14.13
CA HIS A 102 7.16 8.95 -13.24
C HIS A 102 8.52 8.58 -12.68
N LEU A 103 8.56 8.28 -11.37
CA LEU A 103 9.69 7.65 -10.73
C LEU A 103 9.46 6.14 -10.68
N THR A 104 10.37 5.36 -11.27
CA THR A 104 10.26 3.91 -11.33
C THR A 104 11.47 3.24 -10.68
N PHE A 105 11.23 2.38 -9.70
CA PHE A 105 12.27 1.69 -8.93
C PHE A 105 11.83 0.30 -8.45
N GLY A 106 10.83 -0.26 -9.13
CA GLY A 106 10.33 -1.61 -8.92
C GLY A 106 9.13 -1.93 -9.81
N GLU A 107 8.48 -3.03 -9.49
CA GLU A 107 7.34 -3.52 -10.30
C GLU A 107 6.13 -2.59 -10.25
N PHE A 108 5.77 -2.10 -9.05
CA PHE A 108 4.53 -1.34 -8.87
C PHE A 108 4.67 0.10 -9.35
N SER A 109 5.78 0.75 -9.05
CA SER A 109 6.09 2.10 -9.56
C SER A 109 6.12 2.17 -11.08
N SER A 110 6.45 1.07 -11.77
CA SER A 110 6.46 1.02 -13.23
C SER A 110 5.08 0.89 -13.87
N LYS A 111 4.03 0.51 -13.12
CA LYS A 111 2.72 0.19 -13.71
C LYS A 111 1.97 1.44 -14.15
N PHE A 112 1.95 2.49 -13.34
CA PHE A 112 1.29 3.72 -13.74
C PHE A 112 1.99 4.39 -14.93
N ALA A 113 3.32 4.35 -14.99
CA ALA A 113 4.07 4.83 -16.16
C ALA A 113 3.65 4.10 -17.46
N LYS A 114 3.40 2.78 -17.39
CA LYS A 114 2.89 2.01 -18.54
C LYS A 114 1.48 2.43 -18.95
N VAL A 115 0.61 2.76 -18.00
CA VAL A 115 -0.75 3.25 -18.30
C VAL A 115 -0.68 4.57 -19.06
N THR A 116 0.08 5.55 -18.58
CA THR A 116 0.20 6.85 -19.25
C THR A 116 0.92 6.76 -20.58
N THR A 117 1.92 5.89 -20.72
CA THR A 117 2.59 5.62 -22.02
C THR A 117 1.61 5.02 -23.04
N GLY A 118 0.69 4.17 -22.59
CA GLY A 118 -0.31 3.52 -23.46
C GLY A 118 -1.51 4.39 -23.81
N ALA A 119 -1.65 5.57 -23.18
CA ALA A 119 -2.80 6.45 -23.36
C ALA A 119 -2.64 7.33 -24.62
N PRO A 120 -3.41 7.10 -25.71
CA PRO A 120 -3.17 7.76 -26.99
C PRO A 120 -3.51 9.26 -27.01
N TRP A 121 -4.15 9.77 -25.98
CA TRP A 121 -4.47 11.20 -25.80
C TRP A 121 -3.43 11.96 -24.96
N LEU A 122 -2.40 11.27 -24.44
CA LEU A 122 -1.33 11.86 -23.65
C LEU A 122 -0.02 11.91 -24.44
N GLY A 123 0.82 12.90 -24.14
CA GLY A 123 2.21 12.91 -24.56
C GLY A 123 3.02 11.81 -23.84
N ASN A 124 4.13 11.41 -24.43
CA ASN A 124 5.02 10.43 -23.82
C ASN A 124 5.50 10.91 -22.45
N PRO A 125 5.34 10.12 -21.39
CA PRO A 125 5.80 10.51 -20.07
C PRO A 125 7.33 10.53 -19.99
N THR A 126 7.86 11.37 -19.10
CA THR A 126 9.24 11.20 -18.61
C THR A 126 9.26 10.09 -17.57
N VAL A 127 10.17 9.13 -17.74
CA VAL A 127 10.37 8.03 -16.80
C VAL A 127 11.79 8.08 -16.26
N ILE A 128 11.92 8.40 -14.96
CA ILE A 128 13.20 8.41 -14.25
C ILE A 128 13.31 7.09 -13.50
N THR A 129 14.29 6.26 -13.86
CA THR A 129 14.45 4.91 -13.29
C THR A 129 15.61 4.86 -12.32
N GLY A 130 15.35 4.42 -11.10
CA GLY A 130 16.36 4.05 -10.10
C GLY A 130 16.70 2.56 -10.16
N PRO A 131 17.94 2.16 -9.78
CA PRO A 131 18.28 0.76 -9.64
C PRO A 131 17.45 0.10 -8.51
N PRO A 132 17.21 -1.23 -8.57
CA PRO A 132 16.53 -1.95 -7.50
C PRO A 132 17.23 -1.74 -6.14
N GLY A 133 16.43 -1.48 -5.10
CA GLY A 133 16.95 -1.20 -3.75
C GLY A 133 17.24 0.28 -3.46
N THR A 134 16.93 1.17 -4.42
CA THR A 134 17.00 2.64 -4.26
C THR A 134 15.78 3.30 -4.90
N HIS A 135 15.61 4.60 -4.70
CA HIS A 135 14.64 5.42 -5.45
C HIS A 135 15.32 6.60 -6.12
N PRO A 136 14.85 7.04 -7.30
CA PRO A 136 15.27 8.31 -7.92
C PRO A 136 14.51 9.48 -7.29
N GLU A 137 14.86 10.70 -7.71
CA GLU A 137 14.19 11.94 -7.31
C GLU A 137 13.48 12.58 -8.50
N ALA A 138 12.33 13.22 -8.23
CA ALA A 138 11.60 14.01 -9.21
C ALA A 138 12.23 15.40 -9.38
N SER A 139 12.15 15.94 -10.57
CA SER A 139 12.61 17.29 -10.88
C SER A 139 11.57 18.05 -11.68
N ALA A 140 11.49 19.37 -11.48
CA ALA A 140 10.63 20.23 -12.28
C ALA A 140 11.00 20.10 -13.76
N GLU A 141 10.00 19.91 -14.61
CA GLU A 141 10.16 19.75 -16.06
C GLU A 141 9.06 20.51 -16.77
N GLU A 142 9.44 21.23 -17.85
CA GLU A 142 8.49 21.96 -18.68
C GLU A 142 7.47 20.99 -19.33
N ASP A 143 6.22 21.41 -19.44
CA ASP A 143 5.10 20.63 -19.99
C ASP A 143 4.71 19.36 -19.20
N VAL A 144 5.30 19.13 -18.04
CA VAL A 144 4.83 18.09 -17.10
C VAL A 144 3.77 18.65 -16.18
N ASP A 145 2.57 18.09 -16.25
CA ASP A 145 1.43 18.52 -15.43
C ASP A 145 1.03 17.51 -14.33
N VAL A 146 1.73 16.37 -14.26
CA VAL A 146 1.61 15.37 -13.20
C VAL A 146 2.96 14.75 -12.87
N TYR A 147 3.31 14.75 -11.58
CA TYR A 147 4.45 14.05 -11.01
C TYR A 147 3.95 12.83 -10.23
N ALA A 148 4.23 11.64 -10.74
CA ALA A 148 3.79 10.37 -10.17
C ALA A 148 4.90 9.75 -9.33
N LEU A 149 4.67 9.70 -8.01
CA LEU A 149 5.58 9.16 -7.00
C LEU A 149 5.02 7.87 -6.42
N THR A 150 5.89 7.05 -5.84
CA THR A 150 5.49 5.82 -5.11
C THR A 150 6.07 5.87 -3.71
N HIS A 151 5.19 5.95 -2.69
CA HIS A 151 5.60 6.10 -1.30
C HIS A 151 6.36 4.87 -0.78
N ASN A 152 5.92 3.67 -1.18
CA ASN A 152 6.54 2.41 -0.85
C ASN A 152 6.47 1.42 -2.02
N GLU A 153 7.61 0.95 -2.47
CA GLU A 153 7.70 -0.08 -3.52
C GLU A 153 7.71 -1.48 -2.88
N THR A 154 6.56 -2.12 -2.89
CA THR A 154 6.36 -3.43 -2.23
C THR A 154 7.25 -4.54 -2.79
N SER A 155 7.68 -4.43 -4.05
CA SER A 155 8.51 -5.48 -4.69
C SER A 155 9.95 -5.48 -4.22
N THR A 156 10.45 -4.33 -3.73
CA THR A 156 11.84 -4.12 -3.36
C THR A 156 12.06 -3.73 -1.90
N GLY A 157 10.99 -3.33 -1.18
CA GLY A 157 11.10 -2.84 0.19
C GLY A 157 11.75 -1.46 0.30
N VAL A 158 11.66 -0.65 -0.77
CA VAL A 158 12.13 0.74 -0.78
C VAL A 158 11.00 1.67 -0.43
N ALA A 159 11.20 2.54 0.54
CA ALA A 159 10.34 3.69 0.83
C ALA A 159 11.05 4.98 0.40
N MET A 160 10.27 5.94 -0.11
CA MET A 160 10.80 7.26 -0.44
C MET A 160 10.06 8.36 0.34
N PRO A 161 10.76 9.41 0.78
CA PRO A 161 10.12 10.57 1.37
C PRO A 161 9.29 11.28 0.29
N ILE A 162 8.05 11.62 0.65
CA ILE A 162 7.17 12.33 -0.28
C ILE A 162 7.43 13.83 -0.17
N ARG A 163 7.84 14.41 -1.28
CA ARG A 163 8.08 15.85 -1.45
C ARG A 163 7.64 16.28 -2.83
N ARG A 164 6.99 17.43 -2.90
CA ARG A 164 6.74 18.12 -4.17
C ARG A 164 8.07 18.47 -4.84
N PRO A 165 8.25 18.25 -6.15
CA PRO A 165 9.47 18.65 -6.84
C PRO A 165 9.74 20.15 -6.66
N ALA A 166 10.97 20.49 -6.30
CA ALA A 166 11.36 21.89 -6.06
C ALA A 166 11.09 22.76 -7.29
N GLY A 167 10.51 23.94 -7.07
CA GLY A 167 10.16 24.87 -8.14
C GLY A 167 8.83 24.60 -8.83
N THR A 168 8.05 23.60 -8.38
CA THR A 168 6.69 23.34 -8.89
C THR A 168 5.61 23.77 -7.91
N THR A 169 4.46 24.15 -8.45
CA THR A 169 3.24 24.43 -7.68
C THR A 169 2.13 23.46 -8.10
N ALA A 170 1.12 23.27 -7.24
CA ALA A 170 -0.04 22.43 -7.58
C ALA A 170 -0.80 22.89 -8.83
N ARG A 171 -0.70 24.18 -9.16
CA ARG A 171 -1.31 24.76 -10.36
C ARG A 171 -0.58 24.34 -11.64
N GLU A 172 0.75 24.21 -11.58
CA GLU A 172 1.60 23.82 -12.70
C GLU A 172 1.62 22.30 -12.86
N GLY A 173 1.81 21.57 -11.77
CA GLY A 173 1.88 20.12 -11.78
C GLY A 173 1.37 19.48 -10.51
N LEU A 174 0.40 18.55 -10.63
CA LEU A 174 -0.13 17.78 -9.52
C LEU A 174 0.87 16.71 -9.09
N VAL A 175 1.00 16.48 -7.79
CA VAL A 175 1.76 15.36 -7.21
C VAL A 175 0.80 14.23 -6.87
N LEU A 176 0.87 13.14 -7.63
CA LEU A 176 0.09 11.93 -7.42
C LEU A 176 0.98 10.86 -6.77
N VAL A 177 0.57 10.36 -5.61
CA VAL A 177 1.38 9.42 -4.83
C VAL A 177 0.68 8.07 -4.72
N ASP A 178 1.28 7.04 -5.32
CA ASP A 178 0.90 5.66 -5.03
C ASP A 178 1.37 5.30 -3.62
N ALA A 179 0.43 5.28 -2.71
CA ALA A 179 0.64 4.93 -1.31
C ALA A 179 0.04 3.57 -0.95
N THR A 180 -0.19 2.71 -1.94
CA THR A 180 -0.90 1.44 -1.76
C THR A 180 -0.37 0.62 -0.58
N SER A 181 0.94 0.57 -0.39
CA SER A 181 1.53 -0.14 0.74
C SER A 181 2.12 0.78 1.82
N GLY A 182 2.13 2.10 1.60
CA GLY A 182 2.66 3.06 2.56
C GLY A 182 1.59 3.74 3.43
N ALA A 183 0.39 3.96 2.86
CA ALA A 183 -0.68 4.70 3.53
C ALA A 183 -1.09 4.06 4.85
N GLY A 184 -1.03 4.84 5.94
CA GLY A 184 -1.36 4.38 7.28
C GLY A 184 -0.25 3.62 8.01
N GLY A 185 0.91 3.40 7.35
CA GLY A 185 2.07 2.73 7.96
C GLY A 185 3.38 3.53 7.84
N LEU A 186 3.43 4.50 6.93
CA LEU A 186 4.58 5.40 6.79
C LEU A 186 4.18 6.85 7.11
N PRO A 187 5.10 7.66 7.65
CA PRO A 187 4.83 9.07 7.90
C PRO A 187 4.68 9.82 6.57
N VAL A 188 3.70 10.70 6.49
CA VAL A 188 3.47 11.56 5.34
C VAL A 188 2.94 12.92 5.76
N ASP A 189 3.42 13.97 5.11
CA ASP A 189 2.77 15.26 5.07
C ASP A 189 1.90 15.32 3.80
N VAL A 190 0.60 15.24 3.97
CA VAL A 190 -0.34 15.22 2.83
C VAL A 190 -0.36 16.53 2.04
N THR A 191 0.14 17.63 2.62
CA THR A 191 0.24 18.93 1.92
C THR A 191 1.29 18.93 0.80
N GLU A 192 2.22 17.98 0.81
CA GLU A 192 3.19 17.73 -0.27
C GLU A 192 2.56 16.97 -1.46
N THR A 193 1.28 16.59 -1.35
CA THR A 193 0.58 15.78 -2.35
C THR A 193 -0.69 16.47 -2.84
N ASP A 194 -1.10 16.19 -4.08
CA ASP A 194 -2.41 16.60 -4.57
C ASP A 194 -3.37 15.40 -4.61
N VAL A 195 -2.86 14.20 -4.85
CA VAL A 195 -3.63 12.97 -4.72
C VAL A 195 -2.76 11.90 -4.06
N TYR A 196 -3.12 11.53 -2.84
CA TYR A 196 -2.50 10.42 -2.12
C TYR A 196 -3.45 9.24 -2.13
N TYR A 197 -3.15 8.20 -2.93
CA TYR A 197 -4.09 7.12 -3.20
C TYR A 197 -3.56 5.74 -2.81
N PHE A 198 -4.47 4.85 -2.41
CA PHE A 198 -4.15 3.51 -1.93
C PHE A 198 -5.33 2.55 -2.08
N ALA A 199 -5.07 1.28 -1.77
CA ALA A 199 -6.08 0.24 -1.65
C ALA A 199 -6.00 -0.44 -0.27
N PRO A 200 -7.13 -0.92 0.29
CA PRO A 200 -7.22 -1.23 1.73
C PRO A 200 -6.54 -2.53 2.16
N GLN A 201 -6.11 -3.40 1.25
CA GLN A 201 -5.58 -4.74 1.56
C GLN A 201 -4.15 -4.77 2.12
N LYS A 202 -3.57 -3.63 2.51
CA LYS A 202 -2.23 -3.47 3.07
C LYS A 202 -2.29 -3.00 4.52
N CYS A 203 -1.85 -1.77 4.81
CA CYS A 203 -1.85 -1.21 6.17
C CYS A 203 -3.25 -1.15 6.80
N PHE A 204 -4.29 -1.04 5.98
CA PHE A 204 -5.66 -1.01 6.49
C PHE A 204 -6.27 -2.40 6.73
N ALA A 205 -5.50 -3.47 6.56
CA ALA A 205 -5.89 -4.82 6.98
C ALA A 205 -7.31 -5.24 6.56
N ALA A 206 -7.78 -4.71 5.44
CA ALA A 206 -9.03 -5.09 4.78
C ALA A 206 -8.72 -5.88 3.50
N ASP A 207 -9.73 -6.47 2.91
CA ASP A 207 -9.54 -7.18 1.65
C ASP A 207 -9.54 -6.23 0.44
N GLY A 208 -9.21 -6.73 -0.76
CA GLY A 208 -9.17 -5.94 -1.97
C GLY A 208 -10.56 -5.50 -2.47
N GLY A 209 -10.58 -4.82 -3.62
CA GLY A 209 -11.81 -4.45 -4.32
C GLY A 209 -12.18 -2.97 -4.28
N LEU A 210 -11.49 -2.17 -3.48
CA LEU A 210 -11.67 -0.71 -3.39
C LEU A 210 -10.34 0.00 -3.65
N TRP A 211 -10.42 1.23 -4.10
CA TRP A 211 -9.38 2.24 -3.98
C TRP A 211 -9.90 3.46 -3.22
N VAL A 212 -9.01 4.16 -2.58
CA VAL A 212 -9.24 5.40 -1.84
C VAL A 212 -8.22 6.43 -2.30
N ALA A 213 -8.63 7.69 -2.38
CA ALA A 213 -7.74 8.80 -2.69
C ALA A 213 -8.08 10.01 -1.81
N LEU A 214 -7.04 10.64 -1.27
CA LEU A 214 -7.11 11.94 -0.58
C LEU A 214 -6.76 12.98 -1.64
N ALA A 215 -7.74 13.78 -2.04
CA ALA A 215 -7.61 14.73 -3.15
C ALA A 215 -7.58 16.18 -2.65
N SER A 216 -6.57 16.94 -3.06
CA SER A 216 -6.44 18.37 -2.76
C SER A 216 -7.45 19.21 -3.55
N PRO A 217 -7.71 20.47 -3.13
CA PRO A 217 -8.50 21.41 -3.95
C PRO A 217 -8.01 21.53 -5.39
N ALA A 218 -6.69 21.55 -5.61
CA ALA A 218 -6.12 21.63 -6.95
C ALA A 218 -6.40 20.38 -7.80
N ALA A 219 -6.42 19.19 -7.17
CA ALA A 219 -6.82 17.96 -7.85
C ALA A 219 -8.31 17.97 -8.21
N LEU A 220 -9.17 18.47 -7.32
CA LEU A 220 -10.61 18.60 -7.57
C LEU A 220 -10.89 19.58 -8.72
N GLU A 221 -10.20 20.73 -8.74
CA GLU A 221 -10.28 21.69 -9.87
C GLU A 221 -9.84 21.03 -11.18
N ARG A 222 -8.76 20.25 -11.19
CA ARG A 222 -8.28 19.50 -12.36
C ARG A 222 -9.31 18.48 -12.86
N ILE A 223 -9.97 17.78 -11.96
CA ILE A 223 -11.04 16.82 -12.30
C ILE A 223 -12.21 17.56 -12.98
N ASP A 224 -12.62 18.70 -12.45
CA ASP A 224 -13.68 19.52 -13.04
C ASP A 224 -13.27 20.09 -14.41
N GLU A 225 -12.05 20.59 -14.56
CA GLU A 225 -11.50 21.07 -15.83
C GLU A 225 -11.55 20.01 -16.93
N ILE A 226 -11.07 18.79 -16.63
CA ILE A 226 -11.05 17.69 -17.60
C ILE A 226 -12.48 17.20 -17.90
N ALA A 227 -13.36 17.15 -16.91
CA ALA A 227 -14.75 16.77 -17.10
C ALA A 227 -15.53 17.72 -18.02
N MET A 228 -15.14 19.01 -18.07
CA MET A 228 -15.72 20.02 -18.96
C MET A 228 -15.06 20.05 -20.35
N SER A 229 -14.01 19.28 -20.59
CA SER A 229 -13.34 19.19 -21.89
C SER A 229 -14.01 18.19 -22.83
N ASP A 230 -13.56 18.17 -24.10
CA ASP A 230 -14.01 17.19 -25.09
C ASP A 230 -13.39 15.79 -24.93
N ARG A 231 -12.61 15.56 -23.86
CA ARG A 231 -11.98 14.27 -23.61
C ARG A 231 -13.05 13.21 -23.31
N TYR A 232 -13.06 12.13 -24.10
CA TYR A 232 -13.84 10.96 -23.76
C TYR A 232 -13.26 10.28 -22.51
N VAL A 233 -14.08 10.15 -21.47
CA VAL A 233 -13.75 9.40 -20.25
C VAL A 233 -14.79 8.30 -20.05
N PRO A 234 -14.38 7.01 -19.99
CA PRO A 234 -15.32 5.94 -19.65
C PRO A 234 -15.97 6.20 -18.28
N GLU A 235 -17.29 6.01 -18.17
CA GLU A 235 -18.03 6.39 -16.96
C GLU A 235 -17.49 5.75 -15.67
N PHE A 236 -17.00 4.51 -15.76
CA PHE A 236 -16.40 3.81 -14.60
C PHE A 236 -15.11 4.49 -14.10
N PHE A 237 -14.38 5.17 -14.96
CA PHE A 237 -13.14 5.89 -14.63
C PHE A 237 -13.34 7.40 -14.49
N ASN A 238 -14.58 7.87 -14.55
CA ASN A 238 -14.90 9.29 -14.46
C ASN A 238 -14.76 9.79 -13.01
N LEU A 239 -13.66 10.48 -12.73
CA LEU A 239 -13.38 11.00 -11.39
C LEU A 239 -14.39 12.06 -10.96
N LYS A 240 -15.01 12.81 -11.89
CA LYS A 240 -16.10 13.75 -11.54
C LYS A 240 -17.29 13.01 -10.96
N THR A 241 -17.68 11.90 -11.59
CA THR A 241 -18.74 11.02 -11.06
C THR A 241 -18.37 10.48 -9.67
N VAL A 242 -17.09 10.14 -9.44
CA VAL A 242 -16.63 9.70 -8.12
C VAL A 242 -16.72 10.83 -7.08
N VAL A 243 -16.26 12.04 -7.40
CA VAL A 243 -16.37 13.23 -6.54
C VAL A 243 -17.83 13.47 -6.13
N ASP A 244 -18.74 13.53 -7.11
CA ASP A 244 -20.15 13.81 -6.90
C ASP A 244 -20.87 12.75 -6.05
N ASN A 245 -20.43 11.49 -6.11
CA ASN A 245 -20.96 10.43 -5.28
C ASN A 245 -20.32 10.45 -3.88
N SER A 246 -19.01 10.63 -3.76
CA SER A 246 -18.31 10.70 -2.49
C SER A 246 -18.83 11.83 -1.59
N ALA A 247 -19.14 13.01 -2.17
CA ALA A 247 -19.76 14.12 -1.46
C ALA A 247 -21.13 13.80 -0.82
N LYS A 248 -21.76 12.68 -1.24
CA LYS A 248 -23.05 12.19 -0.73
C LYS A 248 -22.88 10.93 0.13
N ASP A 249 -21.66 10.60 0.52
CA ASP A 249 -21.29 9.33 1.15
C ASP A 249 -21.76 8.10 0.36
N GLN A 250 -21.50 8.12 -0.94
CA GLN A 250 -21.88 7.05 -1.86
C GLN A 250 -20.73 6.69 -2.79
N THR A 251 -20.86 5.56 -3.45
CA THR A 251 -20.06 5.17 -4.60
C THR A 251 -20.94 5.12 -5.85
N TYR A 252 -20.36 5.26 -7.02
CA TYR A 252 -21.10 5.17 -8.29
C TYR A 252 -21.79 3.81 -8.42
N ASN A 253 -21.04 2.73 -8.28
CA ASN A 253 -21.58 1.36 -8.22
C ASN A 253 -21.61 0.85 -6.78
N THR A 254 -22.36 -0.24 -6.52
CA THR A 254 -22.32 -0.93 -5.22
C THR A 254 -20.88 -1.23 -4.82
N PRO A 255 -20.41 -0.75 -3.67
CA PRO A 255 -19.04 -1.02 -3.22
C PRO A 255 -18.89 -2.45 -2.71
N ALA A 256 -17.65 -2.92 -2.57
CA ALA A 256 -17.32 -4.13 -1.82
C ALA A 256 -17.61 -3.88 -0.32
N VAL A 257 -18.86 -4.06 0.10
CA VAL A 257 -19.37 -3.64 1.43
C VAL A 257 -18.64 -4.34 2.57
N ALA A 258 -18.29 -5.62 2.41
CA ALA A 258 -17.49 -6.34 3.42
C ALA A 258 -16.12 -5.67 3.61
N THR A 259 -15.41 -5.39 2.52
CA THR A 259 -14.13 -4.67 2.54
C THR A 259 -14.28 -3.27 3.15
N LEU A 260 -15.36 -2.57 2.81
CA LEU A 260 -15.63 -1.24 3.35
C LEU A 260 -15.83 -1.27 4.88
N LEU A 261 -16.50 -2.30 5.40
CA LEU A 261 -16.66 -2.48 6.85
C LEU A 261 -15.32 -2.81 7.52
N LEU A 262 -14.56 -3.75 6.97
CA LEU A 262 -13.22 -4.07 7.49
C LEU A 262 -12.31 -2.84 7.51
N LEU A 263 -12.39 -2.01 6.46
CA LEU A 263 -11.65 -0.74 6.36
C LEU A 263 -12.06 0.25 7.45
N ALA A 264 -13.37 0.44 7.68
CA ALA A 264 -13.88 1.33 8.74
C ALA A 264 -13.37 0.90 10.12
N GLU A 265 -13.50 -0.39 10.44
CA GLU A 265 -13.05 -0.96 11.72
C GLU A 265 -11.52 -0.80 11.93
N GLN A 266 -10.74 -0.90 10.86
CA GLN A 266 -9.30 -0.69 10.95
C GLN A 266 -8.96 0.79 11.18
N ILE A 267 -9.60 1.71 10.46
CA ILE A 267 -9.39 3.14 10.62
C ILE A 267 -9.75 3.58 12.04
N GLU A 268 -10.87 3.13 12.57
CA GLU A 268 -11.31 3.45 13.92
C GLU A 268 -10.34 2.90 14.98
N TRP A 269 -9.84 1.67 14.78
CA TRP A 269 -8.80 1.13 15.65
C TRP A 269 -7.53 1.99 15.60
N MET A 270 -7.03 2.35 14.42
CA MET A 270 -5.84 3.19 14.26
C MET A 270 -6.01 4.54 14.94
N ASN A 271 -7.15 5.21 14.71
CA ASN A 271 -7.47 6.48 15.34
C ASN A 271 -7.59 6.36 16.88
N GLY A 272 -8.21 5.29 17.37
CA GLY A 272 -8.36 5.01 18.79
C GLY A 272 -7.05 4.73 19.52
N GLN A 273 -6.03 4.26 18.81
CA GLN A 273 -4.69 4.02 19.37
C GLN A 273 -3.79 5.26 19.36
N GLY A 274 -4.15 6.32 18.65
CA GLY A 274 -3.34 7.55 18.55
C GLY A 274 -3.07 7.99 17.11
N GLY A 275 -3.79 7.45 16.14
CA GLY A 275 -3.77 7.86 14.75
C GLY A 275 -2.48 7.50 14.01
N LEU A 276 -2.14 8.30 13.01
CA LEU A 276 -0.99 8.04 12.13
C LEU A 276 0.34 8.03 12.89
N ALA A 277 0.49 8.85 13.92
CA ALA A 277 1.71 8.87 14.72
C ALA A 277 1.94 7.54 15.45
N TRP A 278 0.88 6.93 15.98
CA TRP A 278 0.99 5.61 16.60
C TRP A 278 1.27 4.51 15.59
N THR A 279 0.57 4.48 14.45
CA THR A 279 0.77 3.43 13.44
C THR A 279 2.18 3.46 12.86
N THR A 280 2.71 4.65 12.58
CA THR A 280 4.08 4.81 12.07
C THR A 280 5.15 4.46 13.10
N SER A 281 4.91 4.76 14.40
CA SER A 281 5.79 4.31 15.49
C SER A 281 5.81 2.78 15.61
N ARG A 282 4.64 2.14 15.45
CA ARG A 282 4.51 0.68 15.52
C ARG A 282 5.21 -0.01 14.35
N THR A 283 5.07 0.48 13.13
CA THR A 283 5.79 -0.07 11.96
C THR A 283 7.30 0.21 12.03
N ALA A 284 7.70 1.34 12.61
CA ALA A 284 9.11 1.64 12.87
C ALA A 284 9.73 0.65 13.86
N ASP A 285 9.03 0.28 14.96
CA ASP A 285 9.47 -0.75 15.89
C ASP A 285 9.61 -2.10 15.19
N SER A 286 8.59 -2.55 14.45
CA SER A 286 8.66 -3.80 13.68
C SER A 286 9.86 -3.84 12.73
N SER A 287 10.07 -2.76 11.96
CA SER A 287 11.16 -2.67 11.00
C SER A 287 12.53 -2.61 11.68
N GLN A 288 12.65 -1.92 12.81
CA GLN A 288 13.89 -1.88 13.58
C GLN A 288 14.27 -3.26 14.09
N ARG A 289 13.32 -4.06 14.60
CA ARG A 289 13.57 -5.44 15.05
C ARG A 289 14.07 -6.30 13.89
N LEU A 290 13.38 -6.28 12.75
CA LEU A 290 13.76 -7.06 11.56
C LEU A 290 15.15 -6.68 11.03
N TYR A 291 15.40 -5.38 10.79
CA TYR A 291 16.66 -4.94 10.20
C TYR A 291 17.83 -5.09 11.19
N THR A 292 17.61 -4.89 12.50
CA THR A 292 18.63 -5.13 13.53
C THR A 292 19.05 -6.61 13.57
N TRP A 293 18.09 -7.54 13.47
CA TRP A 293 18.38 -8.95 13.34
C TRP A 293 19.17 -9.23 12.06
N ALA A 294 18.70 -8.74 10.91
CA ALA A 294 19.31 -9.01 9.61
C ALA A 294 20.76 -8.48 9.52
N GLU A 295 21.08 -7.38 10.17
CA GLU A 295 22.44 -6.81 10.19
C GLU A 295 23.39 -7.53 11.15
N LYS A 296 22.87 -8.18 12.18
CA LYS A 296 23.67 -8.95 13.16
C LYS A 296 23.89 -10.40 12.76
N THR A 297 23.03 -10.93 11.90
CA THR A 297 23.03 -12.32 11.48
C THR A 297 24.02 -12.54 10.33
N SER A 298 24.90 -13.53 10.45
CA SER A 298 26.02 -13.75 9.51
C SER A 298 25.59 -14.23 8.11
N TYR A 299 24.39 -14.77 7.98
CA TYR A 299 23.87 -15.32 6.73
C TYR A 299 22.81 -14.42 6.08
N THR A 300 22.51 -13.24 6.61
CA THR A 300 21.54 -12.31 6.06
C THR A 300 22.12 -10.92 5.81
N THR A 301 21.48 -10.19 4.90
CA THR A 301 21.77 -8.77 4.61
C THR A 301 20.49 -8.07 4.17
N PRO A 302 20.14 -6.88 4.70
CA PRO A 302 19.08 -6.08 4.13
C PRO A 302 19.33 -5.76 2.65
N PHE A 303 18.38 -6.06 1.79
CA PHE A 303 18.48 -5.77 0.35
C PHE A 303 18.61 -4.28 0.06
N VAL A 304 17.84 -3.46 0.79
CA VAL A 304 17.97 -2.00 0.73
C VAL A 304 19.15 -1.58 1.61
N VAL A 305 20.25 -1.20 0.98
CA VAL A 305 21.53 -0.93 1.67
C VAL A 305 21.45 0.34 2.50
N ASP A 306 20.90 1.43 1.92
CA ASP A 306 20.74 2.70 2.62
C ASP A 306 19.59 2.61 3.65
N PRO A 307 19.88 2.72 4.96
CA PRO A 307 18.84 2.67 5.99
C PRO A 307 17.75 3.73 5.83
N ALA A 308 18.05 4.89 5.24
CA ALA A 308 17.11 5.97 5.02
C ALA A 308 16.04 5.63 3.94
N GLN A 309 16.31 4.65 3.09
CA GLN A 309 15.43 4.19 2.03
C GLN A 309 14.71 2.87 2.36
N ARG A 310 14.98 2.29 3.53
CA ARG A 310 14.33 1.06 3.97
C ARG A 310 12.88 1.29 4.33
N SER A 311 12.01 0.44 3.81
CA SER A 311 10.59 0.46 4.16
C SER A 311 10.36 -0.01 5.60
N GLN A 312 9.49 0.71 6.32
CA GLN A 312 9.03 0.31 7.65
C GLN A 312 7.85 -0.68 7.60
N VAL A 313 7.29 -0.92 6.41
CA VAL A 313 6.09 -1.76 6.22
C VAL A 313 6.34 -3.02 5.39
N VAL A 314 7.47 -3.08 4.65
CA VAL A 314 7.88 -4.26 3.88
C VAL A 314 9.39 -4.43 3.98
N GLY A 315 9.84 -5.44 4.70
CA GLY A 315 11.24 -5.80 4.79
C GLY A 315 11.64 -6.81 3.72
N THR A 316 12.78 -6.57 3.06
CA THR A 316 13.40 -7.48 2.09
C THR A 316 14.79 -7.85 2.58
N ILE A 317 14.99 -9.13 2.89
CA ILE A 317 16.21 -9.65 3.51
C ILE A 317 16.80 -10.72 2.60
N ASP A 318 17.99 -10.44 2.08
CA ASP A 318 18.76 -11.38 1.28
C ASP A 318 19.48 -12.40 2.18
N PHE A 319 19.63 -13.62 1.69
CA PHE A 319 20.42 -14.67 2.31
C PHE A 319 21.66 -14.92 1.47
N ASN A 320 22.77 -15.29 2.13
CA ASN A 320 23.99 -15.71 1.45
C ASN A 320 23.79 -17.08 0.74
N ASP A 321 24.79 -17.51 -0.02
CA ASP A 321 24.69 -18.74 -0.83
C ASP A 321 24.67 -20.04 0.01
N ASP A 322 24.99 -19.97 1.30
CA ASP A 322 24.98 -21.12 2.20
C ASP A 322 23.54 -21.47 2.69
N VAL A 323 22.59 -20.55 2.54
CA VAL A 323 21.21 -20.70 3.02
C VAL A 323 20.20 -20.50 1.87
N ASP A 324 19.40 -21.50 1.60
CA ASP A 324 18.29 -21.43 0.63
C ASP A 324 17.04 -20.78 1.28
N ALA A 325 16.79 -19.51 0.98
CA ALA A 325 15.62 -18.79 1.47
C ALA A 325 14.28 -19.45 1.08
N ALA A 326 14.23 -20.17 -0.03
CA ALA A 326 13.02 -20.90 -0.45
C ALA A 326 12.78 -22.12 0.46
N ALA A 327 13.83 -22.82 0.88
CA ALA A 327 13.74 -23.90 1.85
C ALA A 327 13.30 -23.37 3.24
N VAL A 328 13.85 -22.21 3.66
CA VAL A 328 13.41 -21.52 4.89
C VAL A 328 11.94 -21.17 4.82
N ALA A 329 11.47 -20.49 3.77
CA ALA A 329 10.06 -20.12 3.60
C ALA A 329 9.14 -21.35 3.58
N LYS A 330 9.57 -22.44 2.96
CA LYS A 330 8.82 -23.71 2.95
C LYS A 330 8.69 -24.32 4.36
N ALA A 331 9.76 -24.31 5.16
CA ALA A 331 9.73 -24.79 6.53
C ALA A 331 8.86 -23.90 7.42
N LEU A 332 8.96 -22.58 7.29
CA LEU A 332 8.10 -21.61 7.99
C LEU A 332 6.61 -21.88 7.67
N ARG A 333 6.28 -22.03 6.37
CA ARG A 333 4.90 -22.31 5.92
C ARG A 333 4.35 -23.61 6.49
N ALA A 334 5.15 -24.67 6.57
CA ALA A 334 4.76 -25.94 7.19
C ALA A 334 4.44 -25.78 8.70
N ASN A 335 4.95 -24.74 9.33
CA ASN A 335 4.71 -24.38 10.74
C ASN A 335 3.66 -23.29 10.94
N GLY A 336 2.90 -22.89 9.89
CA GLY A 336 1.85 -21.89 9.96
C GLY A 336 2.33 -20.45 9.86
N ILE A 337 3.62 -20.24 9.53
CA ILE A 337 4.19 -18.92 9.26
C ILE A 337 4.25 -18.72 7.75
N VAL A 338 3.41 -17.84 7.20
CA VAL A 338 3.07 -17.83 5.77
C VAL A 338 3.37 -16.50 5.09
N ASP A 339 3.52 -16.58 3.77
CA ASP A 339 3.62 -15.45 2.84
C ASP A 339 4.88 -14.59 3.04
N THR A 340 5.97 -15.26 3.42
CA THR A 340 7.32 -14.67 3.56
C THR A 340 8.17 -14.80 2.29
N GLU A 341 7.65 -15.42 1.22
CA GLU A 341 8.37 -15.65 -0.03
C GLU A 341 8.76 -14.34 -0.74
N PRO A 342 9.89 -14.33 -1.49
CA PRO A 342 10.36 -13.16 -2.21
C PRO A 342 9.39 -12.75 -3.33
N TYR A 343 9.55 -11.53 -3.83
CA TYR A 343 8.88 -11.13 -5.06
C TYR A 343 9.50 -11.86 -6.25
N ARG A 344 8.74 -12.78 -6.86
CA ARG A 344 9.23 -13.72 -7.89
C ARG A 344 10.03 -13.08 -9.02
N LYS A 345 9.59 -11.91 -9.51
CA LYS A 345 10.25 -11.23 -10.63
C LYS A 345 11.60 -10.62 -10.27
N LEU A 346 11.89 -10.44 -8.99
CA LEU A 346 13.18 -9.93 -8.53
C LEU A 346 14.27 -11.01 -8.58
N GLY A 347 13.90 -12.29 -8.46
CA GLY A 347 14.78 -13.45 -8.68
C GLY A 347 15.92 -13.57 -7.66
N ARG A 348 15.71 -13.13 -6.42
CA ARG A 348 16.73 -13.13 -5.36
C ARG A 348 16.53 -14.26 -4.36
N ASN A 349 17.63 -14.71 -3.74
CA ASN A 349 17.62 -15.58 -2.55
C ASN A 349 17.24 -14.74 -1.32
N GLN A 350 15.93 -14.57 -1.07
CA GLN A 350 15.42 -13.50 -0.22
C GLN A 350 14.12 -13.92 0.50
N LEU A 351 13.88 -13.39 1.68
CA LEU A 351 12.55 -13.31 2.28
C LEU A 351 12.00 -11.88 2.16
N ARG A 352 10.69 -11.78 2.01
CA ARG A 352 9.97 -10.51 1.99
C ARG A 352 8.86 -10.52 3.03
N ILE A 353 8.93 -9.64 4.00
CA ILE A 353 8.16 -9.67 5.24
C ILE A 353 7.28 -8.44 5.32
N GLY A 354 5.97 -8.62 5.41
CA GLY A 354 5.03 -7.56 5.73
C GLY A 354 5.12 -7.18 7.21
N MET A 355 5.15 -5.86 7.47
CA MET A 355 5.21 -5.28 8.82
C MET A 355 4.13 -4.20 8.96
N PHE A 356 2.96 -4.45 8.38
CA PHE A 356 1.84 -3.52 8.42
C PHE A 356 1.28 -3.35 9.84
N PRO A 357 0.54 -2.26 10.14
CA PRO A 357 0.08 -1.96 11.50
C PRO A 357 -0.69 -3.08 12.22
N ALA A 358 -1.39 -3.96 11.48
CA ALA A 358 -2.10 -5.10 12.06
C ALA A 358 -1.18 -6.25 12.53
N ILE A 359 0.09 -6.25 12.10
CA ILE A 359 1.09 -7.22 12.53
C ILE A 359 1.76 -6.72 13.79
N ASP A 360 1.85 -7.57 14.81
CA ASP A 360 2.48 -7.18 16.08
C ASP A 360 4.02 -7.12 15.94
N PRO A 361 4.70 -6.11 16.49
CA PRO A 361 6.17 -6.10 16.53
C PRO A 361 6.77 -7.33 17.20
N ASP A 362 6.10 -7.89 18.22
CA ASP A 362 6.54 -9.12 18.87
C ASP A 362 6.42 -10.34 17.93
N ASP A 363 5.42 -10.37 17.04
CA ASP A 363 5.31 -11.40 15.99
C ASP A 363 6.47 -11.30 15.00
N VAL A 364 6.95 -10.09 14.67
CA VAL A 364 8.12 -9.89 13.79
C VAL A 364 9.40 -10.40 14.47
N GLU A 365 9.58 -10.16 15.75
CA GLU A 365 10.71 -10.68 16.51
C GLU A 365 10.67 -12.22 16.60
N ALA A 366 9.49 -12.79 16.90
CA ALA A 366 9.30 -14.24 16.91
C ALA A 366 9.57 -14.88 15.53
N LEU A 367 9.18 -14.21 14.43
CA LEU A 367 9.52 -14.66 13.08
C LEU A 367 11.04 -14.77 12.90
N THR A 368 11.84 -13.78 13.33
CA THR A 368 13.31 -13.84 13.18
C THR A 368 13.90 -15.01 13.96
N ALA A 369 13.42 -15.25 15.18
CA ALA A 369 13.82 -16.44 15.97
C ALA A 369 13.45 -17.75 15.27
N CYS A 370 12.29 -17.83 14.63
CA CYS A 370 11.89 -18.98 13.83
C CYS A 370 12.78 -19.20 12.61
N VAL A 371 13.22 -18.12 11.94
CA VAL A 371 14.16 -18.20 10.82
C VAL A 371 15.49 -18.77 11.30
N ASP A 372 16.05 -18.25 12.40
CA ASP A 372 17.31 -18.74 12.99
C ASP A 372 17.19 -20.24 13.33
N TYR A 373 16.09 -20.63 13.98
CA TYR A 373 15.83 -22.03 14.34
C TYR A 373 15.78 -22.98 13.13
N VAL A 374 15.17 -22.51 12.03
CA VAL A 374 15.09 -23.28 10.78
C VAL A 374 16.45 -23.38 10.10
N VAL A 375 17.20 -22.28 9.99
CA VAL A 375 18.50 -22.24 9.33
C VAL A 375 19.51 -23.17 10.03
N GLU A 376 19.51 -23.22 11.35
CA GLU A 376 20.36 -24.14 12.12
C GLU A 376 20.10 -25.64 11.84
N ARG A 377 18.96 -25.98 11.18
CA ARG A 377 18.48 -27.36 10.97
C ARG A 377 18.29 -27.73 9.50
N LEU A 378 18.55 -26.80 8.57
CA LEU A 378 18.61 -27.07 7.14
C LEU A 378 19.96 -27.65 6.74
#